data_9255a05c929cfa1f5e00ba258056af53
#
_entry.id   9255a05c929cfa1f5e00ba258056af53
#
_cell.length_a   1.000
_cell.length_b   1.000
_cell.length_c   1.000
_cell.angle_alpha   90.00
_cell.angle_beta   90.00
_cell.angle_gamma   90.00
#
_symmetry.space_group_name_H-M   'P 1'
#
loop_
_entity.id
_entity.type
_entity.pdbx_description
1 polymer ?
#
loop_
_entity_poly.entity_id
_entity_poly.type
_entity_poly.pdbx_seq_one_letter_code
_entity_poly.pdbx_strand_id
1 'polypeptide(L)'
;MNYLEIFGTFIGIIYLWLEYRASIYLWLAGIIMPAIYIFVYYDAGLYADFGINIYYLIAAIYGWFFWMWGHRKKKSQLTTDGQTTEKTKDLPIVHTPWKCYLPLLLVFIVSFVGIAWILIEYTDSNVPWLDSFTTALSIVGMWMLARKYIEQWFAWILVDIVCCGLYIYKDLYFTSILYGLYSIIAIFGYFTWKKLMSIQ
;
A
#
# COMPACT_ATOMS: atom_id res chain seq x y z
N MET A 1 -11.62 -6.24 -23.81
CA MET A 1 -11.20 -6.30 -22.40
C MET A 1 -10.16 -7.40 -22.27
N ASN A 2 -8.91 -7.05 -21.97
CA ASN A 2 -7.84 -8.04 -21.91
C ASN A 2 -8.01 -8.93 -20.67
N TYR A 3 -7.83 -10.25 -20.83
CA TYR A 3 -7.89 -11.21 -19.72
C TYR A 3 -6.97 -10.81 -18.54
N LEU A 4 -5.85 -10.13 -18.83
CA LEU A 4 -4.91 -9.60 -17.83
C LEU A 4 -5.54 -8.48 -16.98
N GLU A 5 -6.37 -7.62 -17.56
CA GLU A 5 -7.06 -6.54 -16.82
C GLU A 5 -8.10 -7.12 -15.85
N ILE A 6 -8.88 -8.13 -16.31
CA ILE A 6 -9.86 -8.82 -15.47
C ILE A 6 -9.16 -9.51 -14.31
N PHE A 7 -8.08 -10.24 -14.61
CA PHE A 7 -7.29 -10.98 -13.61
C PHE A 7 -6.64 -10.02 -12.60
N GLY A 8 -6.04 -8.91 -13.09
CA GLY A 8 -5.45 -7.88 -12.24
C GLY A 8 -6.48 -7.21 -11.32
N THR A 9 -7.66 -6.89 -11.85
CA THR A 9 -8.76 -6.31 -11.06
C THR A 9 -9.23 -7.27 -9.97
N PHE A 10 -9.38 -8.56 -10.29
CA PHE A 10 -9.80 -9.56 -9.32
C PHE A 10 -8.78 -9.73 -8.18
N ILE A 11 -7.48 -9.80 -8.51
CA ILE A 11 -6.42 -9.87 -7.49
C ILE A 11 -6.36 -8.57 -6.67
N GLY A 12 -6.56 -7.40 -7.30
CA GLY A 12 -6.62 -6.12 -6.59
C GLY A 12 -7.73 -6.07 -5.55
N ILE A 13 -8.92 -6.61 -5.87
CA ILE A 13 -10.04 -6.71 -4.91
C ILE A 13 -9.71 -7.67 -3.77
N ILE A 14 -9.08 -8.82 -4.06
CA ILE A 14 -8.63 -9.75 -3.02
C ILE A 14 -7.58 -9.09 -2.12
N TYR A 15 -6.62 -8.37 -2.70
CA TYR A 15 -5.60 -7.63 -1.95
C TYR A 15 -6.23 -6.64 -0.97
N LEU A 16 -7.17 -5.81 -1.44
CA LEU A 16 -7.89 -4.84 -0.59
C LEU A 16 -8.72 -5.52 0.50
N TRP A 17 -9.35 -6.65 0.19
CA TRP A 17 -10.09 -7.40 1.19
C TRP A 17 -9.17 -7.97 2.28
N LEU A 18 -7.99 -8.46 1.90
CA LEU A 18 -6.97 -8.94 2.83
C LEU A 18 -6.40 -7.79 3.69
N GLU A 19 -6.19 -6.62 3.09
CA GLU A 19 -5.75 -5.41 3.78
C GLU A 19 -6.81 -4.92 4.77
N TYR A 20 -8.08 -4.88 4.35
CA TYR A 20 -9.22 -4.57 5.20
C TYR A 20 -9.26 -5.43 6.45
N ARG A 21 -8.96 -6.72 6.32
CA ARG A 21 -8.89 -7.68 7.44
C ARG A 21 -7.56 -7.66 8.21
N ALA A 22 -6.63 -6.79 7.87
CA ALA A 22 -5.26 -6.77 8.39
C ALA A 22 -4.57 -8.15 8.31
N SER A 23 -4.86 -8.93 7.27
CA SER A 23 -4.36 -10.29 7.09
C SER A 23 -2.96 -10.28 6.51
N ILE A 24 -2.05 -11.12 7.05
CA ILE A 24 -0.68 -11.26 6.54
C ILE A 24 -0.62 -11.70 5.07
N TYR A 25 -1.66 -12.39 4.59
CA TYR A 25 -1.74 -12.88 3.21
C TYR A 25 -1.79 -11.76 2.16
N LEU A 26 -2.09 -10.49 2.56
CA LEU A 26 -2.00 -9.35 1.66
C LEU A 26 -0.60 -9.20 1.07
N TRP A 27 0.43 -9.50 1.85
CA TRP A 27 1.82 -9.42 1.40
C TRP A 27 2.17 -10.48 0.37
N LEU A 28 1.53 -11.66 0.43
CA LEU A 28 1.70 -12.70 -0.58
C LEU A 28 1.16 -12.23 -1.94
N ALA A 29 -0.04 -11.66 -1.95
CA ALA A 29 -0.62 -11.03 -3.14
C ALA A 29 0.25 -9.86 -3.64
N GLY A 30 0.75 -9.02 -2.70
CA GLY A 30 1.66 -7.91 -2.97
C GLY A 30 3.05 -8.31 -3.49
N ILE A 31 3.48 -9.57 -3.33
CA ILE A 31 4.70 -10.12 -3.91
C ILE A 31 4.44 -10.67 -5.31
N ILE A 32 3.37 -11.43 -5.49
CA ILE A 32 3.08 -12.14 -6.74
C ILE A 32 2.85 -11.17 -7.89
N MET A 33 2.02 -10.13 -7.67
CA MET A 33 1.66 -9.18 -8.73
C MET A 33 2.85 -8.37 -9.23
N PRO A 34 3.61 -7.65 -8.39
CA PRO A 34 4.78 -6.92 -8.86
C PRO A 34 5.83 -7.83 -9.50
N ALA A 35 6.02 -9.06 -8.99
CA ALA A 35 6.95 -10.01 -9.60
C ALA A 35 6.58 -10.33 -11.06
N ILE A 36 5.29 -10.52 -11.36
CA ILE A 36 4.81 -10.75 -12.73
C ILE A 36 4.99 -9.48 -13.57
N TYR A 37 4.57 -8.31 -13.06
CA TYR A 37 4.61 -7.07 -13.81
C TYR A 37 6.03 -6.55 -14.09
N ILE A 38 7.02 -6.87 -13.27
CA ILE A 38 8.44 -6.59 -13.54
C ILE A 38 8.85 -7.18 -14.89
N PHE A 39 8.51 -8.43 -15.17
CA PHE A 39 8.83 -9.07 -16.46
C PHE A 39 8.03 -8.44 -17.60
N VAL A 40 6.73 -8.23 -17.42
CA VAL A 40 5.85 -7.65 -18.45
C VAL A 40 6.30 -6.24 -18.84
N TYR A 41 6.63 -5.39 -17.89
CA TYR A 41 7.04 -4.01 -18.17
C TYR A 41 8.48 -3.92 -18.72
N TYR A 42 9.36 -4.83 -18.30
CA TYR A 42 10.69 -4.92 -18.90
C TYR A 42 10.62 -5.26 -20.37
N ASP A 43 9.86 -6.30 -20.74
CA ASP A 43 9.68 -6.73 -22.13
C ASP A 43 8.95 -5.67 -22.98
N ALA A 44 8.06 -4.90 -22.38
CA ALA A 44 7.35 -3.79 -23.04
C ALA A 44 8.18 -2.50 -23.16
N GLY A 45 9.39 -2.44 -22.56
CA GLY A 45 10.23 -1.24 -22.53
C GLY A 45 9.71 -0.12 -21.62
N LEU A 46 8.76 -0.43 -20.72
CA LEU A 46 8.14 0.50 -19.77
C LEU A 46 8.96 0.58 -18.48
N TYR A 47 10.14 1.21 -18.55
CA TYR A 47 11.12 1.20 -17.46
C TYR A 47 10.67 1.95 -16.20
N ALA A 48 9.79 2.94 -16.31
CA ALA A 48 9.22 3.62 -15.15
C ALA A 48 8.30 2.69 -14.35
N ASP A 49 7.40 1.97 -15.04
CA ASP A 49 6.51 1.00 -14.44
C ASP A 49 7.26 -0.22 -13.91
N PHE A 50 8.31 -0.65 -14.60
CA PHE A 50 9.27 -1.65 -14.12
C PHE A 50 9.89 -1.22 -12.78
N GLY A 51 10.40 0.02 -12.68
CA GLY A 51 11.04 0.54 -11.48
C GLY A 51 10.10 0.62 -10.28
N ILE A 52 8.86 1.09 -10.46
CA ILE A 52 7.89 1.16 -9.36
C ILE A 52 7.46 -0.23 -8.90
N ASN A 53 7.37 -1.22 -9.79
CA ASN A 53 7.05 -2.59 -9.41
C ASN A 53 8.18 -3.26 -8.63
N ILE A 54 9.46 -2.94 -8.91
CA ILE A 54 10.59 -3.35 -8.06
C ILE A 54 10.41 -2.78 -6.65
N TYR A 55 10.05 -1.49 -6.53
CA TYR A 55 9.78 -0.88 -5.22
C TYR A 55 8.65 -1.61 -4.48
N TYR A 56 7.51 -1.88 -5.14
CA TYR A 56 6.38 -2.59 -4.53
C TYR A 56 6.77 -3.99 -4.06
N LEU A 57 7.57 -4.72 -4.85
CA LEU A 57 8.08 -6.04 -4.47
C LEU A 57 8.95 -5.96 -3.21
N ILE A 58 9.88 -5.02 -3.14
CA ILE A 58 10.75 -4.81 -1.97
C ILE A 58 9.91 -4.43 -0.74
N ALA A 59 8.94 -3.51 -0.91
CA ALA A 59 8.05 -3.08 0.16
C ALA A 59 7.18 -4.22 0.68
N ALA A 60 6.67 -5.09 -0.21
CA ALA A 60 5.88 -6.25 0.15
C ALA A 60 6.71 -7.30 0.92
N ILE A 61 7.92 -7.59 0.48
CA ILE A 61 8.86 -8.48 1.19
C ILE A 61 9.18 -7.90 2.57
N TYR A 62 9.49 -6.59 2.65
CA TYR A 62 9.75 -5.92 3.93
C TYR A 62 8.54 -6.00 4.86
N GLY A 63 7.33 -5.70 4.37
CA GLY A 63 6.09 -5.75 5.14
C GLY A 63 5.79 -7.16 5.66
N TRP A 64 5.99 -8.19 4.83
CA TRP A 64 5.84 -9.58 5.24
C TRP A 64 6.77 -9.92 6.39
N PHE A 65 8.09 -9.68 6.22
CA PHE A 65 9.06 -9.93 7.28
C PHE A 65 8.75 -9.16 8.56
N PHE A 66 8.34 -7.89 8.43
CA PHE A 66 8.02 -7.07 9.57
C PHE A 66 6.77 -7.56 10.32
N TRP A 67 5.74 -8.02 9.59
CA TRP A 67 4.54 -8.57 10.22
C TRP A 67 4.79 -9.94 10.87
N MET A 68 5.71 -10.74 10.32
CA MET A 68 6.05 -12.04 10.89
C MET A 68 6.98 -11.95 12.09
N TRP A 69 7.98 -11.06 12.06
CA TRP A 69 9.05 -11.05 13.07
C TRP A 69 9.15 -9.75 13.87
N GLY A 70 8.47 -8.69 13.52
CA GLY A 70 8.52 -7.39 14.21
C GLY A 70 8.10 -7.40 15.68
N HIS A 71 7.58 -8.53 16.19
CA HIS A 71 7.03 -8.67 17.55
C HIS A 71 7.76 -9.65 18.46
N ARG A 72 8.98 -10.10 18.13
CA ARG A 72 9.76 -10.97 19.04
C ARG A 72 10.37 -10.26 20.25
N LYS A 73 9.76 -9.22 20.80
CA LYS A 73 10.04 -8.82 22.18
C LYS A 73 9.11 -9.62 23.11
N LYS A 74 9.58 -10.80 23.51
CA LYS A 74 9.00 -11.59 24.60
C LYS A 74 8.85 -10.72 25.84
N LYS A 75 7.63 -10.34 26.23
CA LYS A 75 7.30 -10.13 27.63
C LYS A 75 6.83 -11.48 28.16
N SER A 76 7.72 -12.17 28.84
CA SER A 76 7.33 -13.23 29.76
C SER A 76 6.52 -12.58 30.90
N GLN A 77 5.20 -12.60 30.82
CA GLN A 77 4.37 -12.40 31.99
C GLN A 77 4.16 -13.78 32.61
N LEU A 78 4.77 -13.99 33.75
CA LEU A 78 4.40 -15.08 34.67
C LEU A 78 2.96 -14.80 35.12
N THR A 79 2.03 -15.58 34.62
CA THR A 79 0.70 -15.69 35.21
C THR A 79 0.80 -16.67 36.38
N THR A 80 0.13 -16.35 37.49
CA THR A 80 0.13 -16.99 38.81
C THR A 80 -0.34 -18.47 38.77
N ASP A 81 -0.60 -19.02 37.60
CA ASP A 81 -1.22 -20.34 37.41
C ASP A 81 -0.38 -21.31 36.54
N GLY A 82 0.92 -21.08 36.41
CA GLY A 82 1.86 -22.07 35.86
C GLY A 82 1.64 -22.55 34.42
N GLN A 83 0.71 -22.00 33.65
CA GLN A 83 0.50 -22.35 32.24
C GLN A 83 0.96 -21.21 31.33
N THR A 84 2.10 -21.43 30.69
CA THR A 84 2.60 -20.58 29.59
C THR A 84 1.78 -20.81 28.33
N THR A 85 0.71 -20.07 28.13
CA THR A 85 0.08 -19.96 26.83
C THR A 85 0.86 -18.94 26.00
N GLU A 86 1.72 -19.42 25.10
CA GLU A 86 2.35 -18.62 24.05
C GLU A 86 1.29 -18.19 23.05
N LYS A 87 0.58 -17.10 23.32
CA LYS A 87 -0.15 -16.37 22.26
C LYS A 87 0.89 -15.58 21.47
N THR A 88 1.21 -16.04 20.27
CA THR A 88 1.87 -15.22 19.24
C THR A 88 0.98 -14.01 18.99
N LYS A 89 1.32 -12.87 19.60
CA LYS A 89 0.59 -11.63 19.33
C LYS A 89 0.97 -11.13 17.96
N ASP A 90 -0.01 -11.06 17.08
CA ASP A 90 0.11 -10.36 15.81
C ASP A 90 0.56 -8.91 16.02
N LEU A 91 1.24 -8.34 15.01
CA LEU A 91 1.65 -6.94 15.04
C LEU A 91 0.41 -6.05 15.30
N PRO A 92 0.37 -5.24 16.40
CA PRO A 92 -0.80 -4.41 16.68
C PRO A 92 -0.93 -3.28 15.68
N ILE A 93 -2.17 -2.90 15.42
CA ILE A 93 -2.51 -1.68 14.70
C ILE A 93 -2.27 -0.52 15.68
N VAL A 94 -1.53 0.50 15.25
CA VAL A 94 -1.17 1.64 16.10
C VAL A 94 -1.27 2.96 15.33
N HIS A 95 -1.31 4.06 16.06
CA HIS A 95 -1.17 5.39 15.48
C HIS A 95 0.27 5.67 15.06
N THR A 96 0.43 6.46 14.01
CA THR A 96 1.75 6.93 13.55
C THR A 96 2.38 7.81 14.63
N PRO A 97 3.58 7.48 15.14
CA PRO A 97 4.27 8.32 16.11
C PRO A 97 4.58 9.71 15.53
N TRP A 98 4.44 10.75 16.35
CA TRP A 98 4.70 12.15 15.92
C TRP A 98 6.09 12.32 15.28
N LYS A 99 7.08 11.59 15.77
CA LYS A 99 8.45 11.61 15.24
C LYS A 99 8.56 11.13 13.79
N CYS A 100 7.57 10.37 13.29
CA CYS A 100 7.57 9.83 11.94
C CYS A 100 6.97 10.80 10.91
N TYR A 101 6.19 11.81 11.32
CA TYR A 101 5.53 12.70 10.36
C TYR A 101 6.52 13.52 9.54
N LEU A 102 7.55 14.11 10.19
CA LEU A 102 8.56 14.88 9.47
C LEU A 102 9.37 14.02 8.48
N PRO A 103 9.92 12.86 8.86
CA PRO A 103 10.56 11.95 7.90
C PRO A 103 9.65 11.53 6.75
N LEU A 104 8.36 11.20 7.02
CA LEU A 104 7.40 10.82 6.00
C LEU A 104 7.12 11.96 5.02
N LEU A 105 6.97 13.18 5.53
CA LEU A 105 6.81 14.38 4.70
C LEU A 105 8.04 14.62 3.82
N LEU A 106 9.24 14.46 4.35
CA LEU A 106 10.48 14.59 3.59
C LEU A 106 10.58 13.52 2.49
N VAL A 107 10.27 12.25 2.81
CA VAL A 107 10.22 11.17 1.82
C VAL A 107 9.19 11.49 0.74
N PHE A 108 8.01 11.95 1.11
CA PHE A 108 6.97 12.34 0.15
C PHE A 108 7.47 13.45 -0.78
N ILE A 109 8.03 14.54 -0.25
CA ILE A 109 8.50 15.68 -1.05
C ILE A 109 9.63 15.25 -2.00
N VAL A 110 10.63 14.52 -1.50
CA VAL A 110 11.76 14.04 -2.31
C VAL A 110 11.29 13.10 -3.41
N SER A 111 10.41 12.15 -3.08
CA SER A 111 9.82 11.24 -4.07
C SER A 111 8.98 11.99 -5.09
N PHE A 112 8.12 12.92 -4.64
CA PHE A 112 7.27 13.72 -5.51
C PHE A 112 8.07 14.53 -6.54
N VAL A 113 9.07 15.29 -6.06
CA VAL A 113 9.93 16.10 -6.94
C VAL A 113 10.78 15.22 -7.86
N GLY A 114 11.36 14.16 -7.32
CA GLY A 114 12.20 13.24 -8.10
C GLY A 114 11.40 12.51 -9.19
N ILE A 115 10.21 12.01 -8.88
CA ILE A 115 9.34 11.33 -9.85
C ILE A 115 8.81 12.36 -10.88
N ALA A 116 8.39 13.55 -10.43
CA ALA A 116 7.93 14.61 -11.35
C ALA A 116 9.03 14.98 -12.36
N TRP A 117 10.25 15.15 -11.89
CA TRP A 117 11.41 15.43 -12.76
C TRP A 117 11.64 14.30 -13.78
N ILE A 118 11.60 13.03 -13.33
CA ILE A 118 11.75 11.89 -14.24
C ILE A 118 10.61 11.85 -15.27
N LEU A 119 9.36 12.05 -14.85
CA LEU A 119 8.22 12.00 -15.76
C LEU A 119 8.24 13.14 -16.77
N ILE A 120 8.69 14.33 -16.39
CA ILE A 120 8.76 15.49 -17.30
C ILE A 120 9.90 15.34 -18.30
N GLU A 121 11.08 14.85 -17.86
CA GLU A 121 12.30 14.84 -18.67
C GLU A 121 12.40 13.59 -19.55
N TYR A 122 11.89 12.43 -19.09
CA TYR A 122 12.15 11.13 -19.70
C TYR A 122 10.89 10.39 -20.18
N THR A 123 9.69 10.98 -20.02
CA THR A 123 8.43 10.35 -20.45
C THR A 123 7.48 11.35 -21.11
N ASP A 124 6.53 10.83 -21.88
CA ASP A 124 5.46 11.62 -22.52
C ASP A 124 4.20 11.73 -21.64
N SER A 125 4.37 11.75 -20.30
CA SER A 125 3.22 11.85 -19.40
C SER A 125 2.48 13.18 -19.59
N ASN A 126 1.16 13.11 -19.83
CA ASN A 126 0.30 14.30 -19.99
C ASN A 126 -0.03 14.97 -18.64
N VAL A 127 0.17 14.29 -17.53
CA VAL A 127 -0.20 14.73 -16.18
C VAL A 127 0.89 14.38 -15.12
N PRO A 128 2.16 14.77 -15.38
CA PRO A 128 3.29 14.30 -14.59
C PRO A 128 3.18 14.67 -13.10
N TRP A 129 2.59 15.81 -12.78
CA TRP A 129 2.42 16.26 -11.39
C TRP A 129 1.44 15.39 -10.61
N LEU A 130 0.31 15.01 -11.22
CA LEU A 130 -0.70 14.16 -10.56
C LEU A 130 -0.20 12.71 -10.43
N ASP A 131 0.43 12.18 -11.49
CA ASP A 131 1.04 10.85 -11.47
C ASP A 131 2.15 10.77 -10.40
N SER A 132 2.98 11.82 -10.28
CA SER A 132 4.04 11.90 -9.26
C SER A 132 3.46 12.01 -7.85
N PHE A 133 2.39 12.79 -7.68
CA PHE A 133 1.73 12.97 -6.39
C PHE A 133 1.18 11.63 -5.88
N THR A 134 0.41 10.93 -6.71
CA THR A 134 -0.19 9.65 -6.33
C THR A 134 0.87 8.59 -6.08
N THR A 135 1.93 8.52 -6.89
CA THR A 135 3.03 7.58 -6.70
C THR A 135 3.82 7.87 -5.43
N ALA A 136 4.18 9.13 -5.17
CA ALA A 136 4.90 9.51 -3.95
C ALA A 136 4.09 9.24 -2.68
N LEU A 137 2.78 9.50 -2.73
CA LEU A 137 1.89 9.21 -1.61
C LEU A 137 1.70 7.70 -1.40
N SER A 138 1.67 6.90 -2.48
CA SER A 138 1.64 5.44 -2.42
C SER A 138 2.91 4.86 -1.78
N ILE A 139 4.08 5.45 -2.05
CA ILE A 139 5.34 5.07 -1.39
C ILE A 139 5.22 5.23 0.12
N VAL A 140 4.72 6.37 0.58
CA VAL A 140 4.49 6.64 2.02
C VAL A 140 3.43 5.70 2.58
N GLY A 141 2.30 5.53 1.88
CA GLY A 141 1.20 4.65 2.28
C GLY A 141 1.63 3.20 2.47
N MET A 142 2.40 2.64 1.54
CA MET A 142 2.95 1.28 1.64
C MET A 142 3.87 1.10 2.85
N TRP A 143 4.71 2.09 3.14
CA TRP A 143 5.56 2.02 4.34
C TRP A 143 4.73 2.07 5.62
N MET A 144 3.71 2.95 5.68
CA MET A 144 2.79 3.05 6.82
C MET A 144 1.99 1.75 7.00
N LEU A 145 1.53 1.13 5.90
CA LEU A 145 0.86 -0.17 5.90
C LEU A 145 1.78 -1.26 6.48
N ALA A 146 3.04 -1.30 6.04
CA ALA A 146 4.03 -2.26 6.56
C ALA A 146 4.25 -2.12 8.07
N ARG A 147 4.05 -0.93 8.64
CA ARG A 147 4.12 -0.65 10.07
C ARG A 147 2.80 -0.84 10.82
N LYS A 148 1.71 -1.20 10.12
CA LYS A 148 0.33 -1.24 10.64
C LYS A 148 -0.12 0.08 11.24
N TYR A 149 0.29 1.21 10.66
CA TYR A 149 -0.21 2.52 11.06
C TYR A 149 -1.60 2.76 10.48
N ILE A 150 -2.57 3.13 11.34
CA ILE A 150 -3.96 3.31 10.91
C ILE A 150 -4.12 4.46 9.91
N GLU A 151 -3.27 5.48 10.00
CA GLU A 151 -3.29 6.66 9.12
C GLU A 151 -2.93 6.34 7.67
N GLN A 152 -2.40 5.16 7.37
CA GLN A 152 -2.19 4.70 6.00
C GLN A 152 -3.47 4.75 5.15
N TRP A 153 -4.64 4.54 5.78
CA TRP A 153 -5.92 4.62 5.09
C TRP A 153 -6.21 6.01 4.54
N PHE A 154 -5.77 7.09 5.22
CA PHE A 154 -5.90 8.46 4.68
C PHE A 154 -5.05 8.67 3.44
N ALA A 155 -3.86 8.06 3.38
CA ALA A 155 -3.02 8.11 2.20
C ALA A 155 -3.72 7.42 1.02
N TRP A 156 -4.29 6.22 1.22
CA TRP A 156 -5.01 5.50 0.17
C TRP A 156 -6.28 6.21 -0.27
N ILE A 157 -7.11 6.71 0.66
CA ILE A 157 -8.30 7.52 0.32
C ILE A 157 -7.91 8.69 -0.59
N LEU A 158 -6.84 9.40 -0.27
CA LEU A 158 -6.41 10.54 -1.05
C LEU A 158 -5.86 10.13 -2.43
N VAL A 159 -5.04 9.07 -2.49
CA VAL A 159 -4.57 8.48 -3.77
C VAL A 159 -5.75 8.10 -4.65
N ASP A 160 -6.71 7.35 -4.11
CA ASP A 160 -7.83 6.82 -4.87
C ASP A 160 -8.75 7.94 -5.39
N ILE A 161 -9.01 8.98 -4.59
CA ILE A 161 -9.80 10.15 -5.02
C ILE A 161 -9.08 10.88 -6.16
N VAL A 162 -7.78 11.11 -6.05
CA VAL A 162 -7.00 11.78 -7.09
C VAL A 162 -6.95 10.94 -8.35
N CYS A 163 -6.72 9.62 -8.23
CA CYS A 163 -6.75 8.68 -9.36
C CYS A 163 -8.13 8.62 -10.03
N CYS A 164 -9.22 8.64 -9.25
CA CYS A 164 -10.58 8.70 -9.79
C CYS A 164 -10.75 9.93 -10.71
N GLY A 165 -10.36 11.11 -10.25
CA GLY A 165 -10.40 12.34 -11.06
C GLY A 165 -9.47 12.29 -12.27
N LEU A 166 -8.25 11.74 -12.10
CA LEU A 166 -7.27 11.58 -13.16
C LEU A 166 -7.80 10.68 -14.30
N TYR A 167 -8.44 9.57 -13.95
CA TYR A 167 -8.97 8.64 -14.94
C TYR A 167 -10.23 9.16 -15.64
N ILE A 168 -11.02 10.03 -14.99
CA ILE A 168 -12.07 10.81 -15.68
C ILE A 168 -11.44 11.71 -16.73
N TYR A 169 -10.37 12.43 -16.38
CA TYR A 169 -9.67 13.31 -17.30
C TYR A 169 -9.04 12.56 -18.49
N LYS A 170 -8.61 11.33 -18.30
CA LYS A 170 -8.05 10.44 -19.33
C LYS A 170 -9.13 9.66 -20.13
N ASP A 171 -10.43 9.94 -19.94
CA ASP A 171 -11.58 9.22 -20.55
C ASP A 171 -11.63 7.71 -20.21
N LEU A 172 -10.99 7.30 -19.11
CA LEU A 172 -10.96 5.92 -18.62
C LEU A 172 -12.01 5.71 -17.52
N TYR A 173 -13.27 5.89 -17.85
CA TYR A 173 -14.39 5.89 -16.90
C TYR A 173 -14.52 4.60 -16.09
N PHE A 174 -14.24 3.44 -16.68
CA PHE A 174 -14.30 2.16 -15.98
C PHE A 174 -13.26 2.10 -14.85
N THR A 175 -12.04 2.49 -15.14
CA THR A 175 -10.94 2.57 -14.15
C THR A 175 -11.26 3.62 -13.09
N SER A 176 -11.83 4.75 -13.47
CA SER A 176 -12.27 5.79 -12.53
C SER A 176 -13.30 5.26 -11.52
N ILE A 177 -14.32 4.51 -11.98
CA ILE A 177 -15.31 3.88 -11.10
C ILE A 177 -14.63 2.90 -10.14
N LEU A 178 -13.64 2.13 -10.59
CA LEU A 178 -12.88 1.21 -9.76
C LEU A 178 -12.14 1.94 -8.62
N TYR A 179 -11.46 3.04 -8.91
CA TYR A 179 -10.79 3.86 -7.88
C TYR A 179 -11.79 4.54 -6.94
N GLY A 180 -12.95 4.96 -7.45
CA GLY A 180 -14.06 5.42 -6.60
C GLY A 180 -14.52 4.35 -5.60
N LEU A 181 -14.64 3.10 -6.03
CA LEU A 181 -14.94 1.97 -5.15
C LEU A 181 -13.81 1.71 -4.14
N TYR A 182 -12.54 1.84 -4.55
CA TYR A 182 -11.38 1.70 -3.66
C TYR A 182 -11.41 2.74 -2.56
N SER A 183 -11.72 4.01 -2.87
CA SER A 183 -11.91 5.07 -1.87
C SER A 183 -12.95 4.70 -0.82
N ILE A 184 -14.09 4.13 -1.24
CA ILE A 184 -15.17 3.71 -0.34
C ILE A 184 -14.67 2.56 0.55
N ILE A 185 -14.00 1.56 -0.02
CA ILE A 185 -13.43 0.43 0.73
C ILE A 185 -12.37 0.93 1.73
N ALA A 186 -11.55 1.90 1.36
CA ALA A 186 -10.54 2.48 2.24
C ALA A 186 -11.16 3.19 3.45
N ILE A 187 -12.27 3.91 3.25
CA ILE A 187 -13.03 4.51 4.35
C ILE A 187 -13.52 3.45 5.33
N PHE A 188 -14.14 2.38 4.84
CA PHE A 188 -14.56 1.26 5.69
C PHE A 188 -13.37 0.54 6.33
N GLY A 189 -12.25 0.43 5.63
CA GLY A 189 -10.98 -0.12 6.13
C GLY A 189 -10.48 0.64 7.35
N TYR A 190 -10.48 1.97 7.30
CA TYR A 190 -10.13 2.81 8.45
C TYR A 190 -10.99 2.49 9.68
N PHE A 191 -12.32 2.46 9.53
CA PHE A 191 -13.23 2.17 10.65
C PHE A 191 -13.04 0.75 11.19
N THR A 192 -12.79 -0.23 10.31
CA THR A 192 -12.51 -1.61 10.72
C THR A 192 -11.21 -1.71 11.48
N TRP A 193 -10.14 -1.09 11.00
CA TRP A 193 -8.86 -1.07 11.71
C TRP A 193 -8.96 -0.33 13.03
N LYS A 194 -9.71 0.76 13.11
CA LYS A 194 -9.99 1.47 14.35
C LYS A 194 -10.68 0.58 15.39
N LYS A 195 -11.66 -0.23 14.94
CA LYS A 195 -12.33 -1.22 15.79
C LYS A 195 -11.38 -2.34 16.23
N LEU A 196 -10.55 -2.88 15.31
CA LEU A 196 -9.55 -3.90 15.64
C LEU A 196 -8.52 -3.37 16.65
N MET A 197 -8.07 -2.12 16.50
CA MET A 197 -7.13 -1.47 17.41
C MET A 197 -7.71 -1.32 18.83
N SER A 198 -9.01 -1.13 18.99
CA SER A 198 -9.67 -1.01 20.31
C SER A 198 -9.84 -2.36 21.04
N ILE A 199 -9.66 -3.49 20.34
CA ILE A 199 -9.83 -4.85 20.89
C ILE A 199 -8.48 -5.49 21.23
N GLN A 200 -7.36 -4.92 20.73
CA GLN A 200 -5.98 -5.39 20.95
C GLN A 200 -5.40 -4.92 22.29
#